data_02d81122f292195c8ba0ac481d55541f
#
_entry.id   02d81122f292195c8ba0ac481d55541f
#
_cell.length_a   1.000
_cell.length_b   1.000
_cell.length_c   1.000
_cell.angle_alpha   90.00
_cell.angle_beta   90.00
_cell.angle_gamma   90.00
#
_symmetry.space_group_name_H-M   'P 1'
#
loop_
_entity.id
_entity.type
_entity.pdbx_description
1 polymer ?
#
loop_
_entity_poly.entity_id
_entity_poly.type
_entity_poly.pdbx_seq_one_letter_code
_entity_poly.pdbx_strand_id
1 'polypeptide(L)'
;MGLNCIFNDNLLIMKRLLISLLIIFNVSYAFACTNLIVTKGASTDSSVMVTYAADSHTRYGTLVHYPAARYAPGTMMQVYEWGKDRYLGEIPQATSTYNVVGNMNEHQLIIAESTWGGIEYLTDPNGILDYGSMIYITLQRAKTAREAIEIFTSLADEYGYCSSGESISIADKNEAWILEITGKKPKIVDGINVNKGAVWVAVRIPDGYSSGHANCARITTFPLNDPENCLYSTDVISHARELGLYSGKDEDFSFADTYCPLDFSAMRGCEARVWSFFNRHAEGDWSKYLDFASGENPKNRMPLYVKPKAKISLKEVADMMRDHFEDTPFDMRNDIGAGGHELPYRWRPMSYEVDGYTVTNERAIATQQTGFWFVGQSRSWLPDPIGGIIWFGVDDAGTSPLTPVYTSSEAISWHYSIENGSMIEYSETSMFWLCNRIAQFAYLRYNQIGKEVRGVIDELERRRIKEIANSDSTALAIYKNGELKNHKECVKY
;
A
#
# COMPACT_ATOMS: atom_id res chain seq x y z
N MET A 1 37.84 52.19 9.69
CA MET A 1 38.03 50.73 9.53
C MET A 1 36.96 49.85 10.22
N GLY A 2 35.84 50.37 10.67
CA GLY A 2 34.86 49.64 11.47
C GLY A 2 33.55 49.23 10.78
N LEU A 3 33.20 49.81 9.60
CA LEU A 3 31.91 49.52 8.96
C LEU A 3 31.93 48.31 8.01
N ASN A 4 33.05 47.92 7.45
CA ASN A 4 33.11 46.78 6.51
C ASN A 4 33.10 45.39 7.19
N CYS A 5 33.44 45.27 8.47
CA CYS A 5 33.37 44.03 9.21
C CYS A 5 31.91 43.67 9.57
N ILE A 6 31.09 44.64 9.94
CA ILE A 6 29.69 44.40 10.37
C ILE A 6 28.81 43.98 9.20
N PHE A 7 29.07 44.45 7.97
CA PHE A 7 28.33 44.04 6.76
C PHE A 7 28.64 42.59 6.32
N ASN A 8 29.88 42.14 6.49
CA ASN A 8 30.28 40.78 6.12
C ASN A 8 29.74 39.73 7.10
N ASP A 9 29.69 40.03 8.38
CA ASP A 9 29.13 39.11 9.38
C ASP A 9 27.62 38.96 9.25
N ASN A 10 26.89 40.04 8.96
CA ASN A 10 25.44 39.94 8.70
C ASN A 10 25.11 39.20 7.40
N LEU A 11 25.93 39.30 6.37
CA LEU A 11 25.76 38.56 5.12
C LEU A 11 26.06 37.06 5.31
N LEU A 12 27.01 36.72 6.19
CA LEU A 12 27.34 35.34 6.55
C LEU A 12 26.24 34.69 7.40
N ILE A 13 25.68 35.45 8.35
CA ILE A 13 24.54 35.03 9.18
C ILE A 13 23.30 34.87 8.30
N MET A 14 23.00 35.78 7.39
CA MET A 14 21.90 35.66 6.45
C MET A 14 22.06 34.47 5.49
N LYS A 15 23.28 34.20 4.99
CA LYS A 15 23.55 33.00 4.18
C LYS A 15 23.36 31.70 5.00
N ARG A 16 23.83 31.68 6.25
CA ARG A 16 23.61 30.52 7.16
C ARG A 16 22.13 30.32 7.50
N LEU A 17 21.37 31.40 7.75
CA LEU A 17 19.92 31.36 7.93
C LEU A 17 19.18 30.92 6.67
N LEU A 18 19.56 31.37 5.48
CA LEU A 18 18.98 30.92 4.21
C LEU A 18 19.30 29.45 3.92
N ILE A 19 20.52 29.00 4.21
CA ILE A 19 20.90 27.58 4.08
C ILE A 19 20.15 26.72 5.11
N SER A 20 19.99 27.21 6.34
CA SER A 20 19.19 26.52 7.36
C SER A 20 17.68 26.50 7.02
N LEU A 21 17.15 27.57 6.41
CA LEU A 21 15.76 27.57 5.90
C LEU A 21 15.59 26.65 4.67
N LEU A 22 16.58 26.55 3.78
CA LEU A 22 16.54 25.62 2.65
C LEU A 22 16.63 24.14 3.08
N ILE A 23 17.31 23.86 4.20
CA ILE A 23 17.38 22.49 4.78
C ILE A 23 16.06 22.10 5.49
N ILE A 24 15.27 23.07 5.97
CA ILE A 24 13.99 22.82 6.65
C ILE A 24 12.86 22.45 5.68
N PHE A 25 12.98 22.71 4.37
CA PHE A 25 11.92 22.44 3.39
C PHE A 25 12.01 21.11 2.63
N ASN A 26 12.99 20.26 2.94
CA ASN A 26 12.95 18.86 2.50
C ASN A 26 12.32 17.96 3.56
N VAL A 27 11.10 18.28 3.98
CA VAL A 27 10.21 17.29 4.58
C VAL A 27 9.69 16.45 3.41
N SER A 28 10.46 15.46 3.00
CA SER A 28 9.93 14.34 2.24
C SER A 28 8.77 13.78 3.08
N TYR A 29 7.54 14.01 2.65
CA TYR A 29 6.39 13.28 3.17
C TYR A 29 6.61 11.83 2.77
N ALA A 30 7.29 11.08 3.62
CA ALA A 30 7.43 9.65 3.45
C ALA A 30 6.05 9.03 3.72
N PHE A 31 5.19 8.99 2.71
CA PHE A 31 4.12 8.02 2.67
C PHE A 31 4.79 6.66 2.71
N ALA A 32 4.42 5.85 3.64
CA ALA A 32 5.08 4.57 3.82
C ALA A 32 4.01 3.50 3.98
N CYS A 33 3.77 2.78 2.91
CA CYS A 33 2.76 1.73 2.81
C CYS A 33 3.43 0.36 2.78
N THR A 34 2.73 -0.69 3.19
CA THR A 34 3.21 -2.07 3.11
C THR A 34 2.11 -2.97 2.58
N ASN A 35 2.45 -3.78 1.59
CA ASN A 35 1.56 -4.77 0.99
C ASN A 35 2.18 -6.15 1.05
N LEU A 36 1.39 -7.15 1.46
CA LEU A 36 1.73 -8.56 1.39
C LEU A 36 0.71 -9.26 0.51
N ILE A 37 1.16 -10.25 -0.26
CA ILE A 37 0.34 -11.03 -1.18
C ILE A 37 0.51 -12.51 -0.84
N VAL A 38 -0.60 -13.23 -0.69
CA VAL A 38 -0.62 -14.69 -0.53
C VAL A 38 -1.56 -15.25 -1.59
N THR A 39 -1.02 -16.04 -2.51
CA THR A 39 -1.82 -16.66 -3.58
C THR A 39 -2.63 -17.85 -3.06
N LYS A 40 -3.58 -18.30 -3.84
CA LYS A 40 -4.53 -19.35 -3.52
C LYS A 40 -3.86 -20.64 -3.02
N GLY A 41 -2.83 -21.10 -3.73
CA GLY A 41 -2.09 -22.32 -3.35
C GLY A 41 -1.21 -22.15 -2.12
N ALA A 42 -0.86 -20.92 -1.75
CA ALA A 42 -0.07 -20.58 -0.57
C ALA A 42 -0.90 -20.38 0.70
N SER A 43 -2.23 -20.23 0.61
CA SER A 43 -3.11 -20.00 1.76
C SER A 43 -3.71 -21.30 2.31
N THR A 44 -4.06 -21.31 3.60
CA THR A 44 -4.61 -22.50 4.28
C THR A 44 -6.01 -22.87 3.81
N ASP A 45 -6.80 -21.89 3.39
CA ASP A 45 -8.19 -22.04 2.98
C ASP A 45 -8.39 -21.87 1.46
N SER A 46 -7.30 -21.76 0.70
CA SER A 46 -7.33 -21.54 -0.74
C SER A 46 -7.96 -20.19 -1.15
N SER A 47 -7.94 -19.18 -0.31
CA SER A 47 -8.23 -17.80 -0.68
C SER A 47 -7.00 -17.10 -1.25
N VAL A 48 -7.21 -16.05 -2.05
CA VAL A 48 -6.18 -15.07 -2.36
C VAL A 48 -6.28 -13.96 -1.32
N MET A 49 -5.16 -13.59 -0.71
CA MET A 49 -5.12 -12.51 0.28
C MET A 49 -4.14 -11.41 -0.14
N VAL A 50 -4.55 -10.16 0.01
CA VAL A 50 -3.73 -8.97 -0.18
C VAL A 50 -3.89 -8.08 1.02
N THR A 51 -2.77 -7.58 1.56
CA THR A 51 -2.81 -6.62 2.67
C THR A 51 -2.46 -5.21 2.20
N TYR A 52 -2.80 -4.24 3.01
CA TYR A 52 -2.37 -2.86 2.85
C TYR A 52 -2.32 -2.17 4.22
N ALA A 53 -1.27 -1.39 4.45
CA ALA A 53 -1.22 -0.40 5.52
C ALA A 53 -0.99 0.98 4.88
N ALA A 54 -1.94 1.90 5.08
CA ALA A 54 -1.85 3.28 4.61
C ALA A 54 -1.20 4.14 5.71
N ASP A 55 0.11 4.32 5.60
CA ASP A 55 0.90 4.94 6.66
C ASP A 55 1.17 6.41 6.35
N SER A 56 0.51 7.29 7.08
CA SER A 56 0.69 8.73 6.99
C SER A 56 0.24 9.41 8.28
N HIS A 57 1.08 10.28 8.85
CA HIS A 57 0.76 11.03 10.07
C HIS A 57 -0.48 11.95 9.97
N THR A 58 -0.97 12.19 8.77
CA THR A 58 -2.14 13.05 8.51
C THR A 58 -3.38 12.25 8.07
N ARG A 59 -3.28 10.91 7.99
CA ARG A 59 -4.36 10.06 7.52
C ARG A 59 -5.31 9.68 8.64
N TYR A 60 -6.55 10.13 8.55
CA TYR A 60 -7.64 9.63 9.37
C TYR A 60 -8.14 8.30 8.82
N GLY A 61 -8.18 7.27 9.67
CA GLY A 61 -8.56 5.92 9.26
C GLY A 61 -10.06 5.77 9.11
N THR A 62 -10.53 5.66 7.87
CA THR A 62 -11.94 5.48 7.53
C THR A 62 -12.11 4.38 6.48
N LEU A 63 -13.26 3.71 6.50
CA LEU A 63 -13.62 2.75 5.46
C LEU A 63 -14.45 3.47 4.38
N VAL A 64 -13.91 3.53 3.18
CA VAL A 64 -14.58 4.16 2.04
C VAL A 64 -15.65 3.21 1.48
N HIS A 65 -16.78 3.75 1.02
CA HIS A 65 -17.82 2.99 0.34
C HIS A 65 -18.33 3.74 -0.88
N TYR A 66 -18.26 3.10 -2.04
CA TYR A 66 -18.85 3.59 -3.28
C TYR A 66 -19.94 2.59 -3.72
N PRO A 67 -21.23 2.92 -3.53
CA PRO A 67 -22.33 2.03 -3.93
C PRO A 67 -22.35 1.76 -5.44
N ALA A 68 -22.76 0.57 -5.84
CA ALA A 68 -23.06 0.30 -7.25
C ALA A 68 -24.12 1.28 -7.76
N ALA A 69 -23.90 1.84 -8.94
CA ALA A 69 -24.77 2.87 -9.50
C ALA A 69 -24.91 2.76 -11.03
N ARG A 70 -25.93 3.42 -11.56
CA ARG A 70 -26.13 3.62 -13.00
C ARG A 70 -26.22 5.10 -13.31
N TYR A 71 -25.55 5.49 -14.38
CA TYR A 71 -25.45 6.89 -14.82
C TYR A 71 -25.98 7.06 -16.24
N ALA A 72 -26.50 8.22 -16.55
CA ALA A 72 -26.90 8.55 -17.91
C ALA A 72 -25.69 8.60 -18.85
N PRO A 73 -25.83 8.20 -20.13
CA PRO A 73 -24.75 8.38 -21.11
C PRO A 73 -24.30 9.84 -21.18
N GLY A 74 -22.99 10.07 -21.23
CA GLY A 74 -22.39 11.40 -21.26
C GLY A 74 -22.22 12.08 -19.91
N THR A 75 -22.57 11.42 -18.80
CA THR A 75 -22.24 11.91 -17.45
C THR A 75 -20.72 12.02 -17.30
N MET A 76 -20.25 13.12 -16.70
CA MET A 76 -18.85 13.34 -16.36
C MET A 76 -18.63 13.09 -14.86
N MET A 77 -17.50 12.48 -14.53
CA MET A 77 -17.03 12.25 -13.16
C MET A 77 -15.94 13.26 -12.84
N GLN A 78 -16.13 14.02 -11.76
CA GLN A 78 -15.09 14.89 -11.24
C GLN A 78 -14.02 14.05 -10.51
N VAL A 79 -12.77 14.36 -10.78
CA VAL A 79 -11.61 13.68 -10.16
C VAL A 79 -10.93 14.65 -9.19
N TYR A 80 -10.73 14.16 -7.98
CA TYR A 80 -10.00 14.87 -6.93
C TYR A 80 -8.78 14.03 -6.53
N GLU A 81 -7.69 14.69 -6.16
CA GLU A 81 -6.50 14.02 -5.66
C GLU A 81 -6.83 13.24 -4.38
N TRP A 82 -6.50 11.96 -4.35
CA TRP A 82 -6.87 11.09 -3.25
C TRP A 82 -6.29 11.57 -1.90
N GLY A 83 -7.18 11.66 -0.91
CA GLY A 83 -6.82 12.16 0.42
C GLY A 83 -6.50 13.65 0.50
N LYS A 84 -6.80 14.39 -0.57
CA LYS A 84 -6.74 15.85 -0.65
C LYS A 84 -7.97 16.35 -1.41
N ASP A 85 -8.45 17.54 -1.10
CA ASP A 85 -9.59 18.14 -1.79
C ASP A 85 -9.19 18.92 -3.06
N ARG A 86 -8.03 18.58 -3.66
CA ARG A 86 -7.56 19.25 -4.87
C ARG A 86 -8.24 18.66 -6.10
N TYR A 87 -9.05 19.47 -6.79
CA TYR A 87 -9.66 19.11 -8.06
C TYR A 87 -8.60 18.93 -9.16
N LEU A 88 -8.63 17.81 -9.88
CA LEU A 88 -7.69 17.47 -10.94
C LEU A 88 -8.29 17.60 -12.34
N GLY A 89 -9.58 17.32 -12.52
CA GLY A 89 -10.24 17.35 -13.81
C GLY A 89 -11.50 16.49 -13.85
N GLU A 90 -11.96 16.19 -15.06
CA GLU A 90 -13.14 15.35 -15.30
C GLU A 90 -12.83 14.26 -16.33
N ILE A 91 -13.42 13.09 -16.12
CA ILE A 91 -13.39 11.96 -17.07
C ILE A 91 -14.81 11.46 -17.31
N PRO A 92 -15.08 10.76 -18.44
CA PRO A 92 -16.38 10.12 -18.65
C PRO A 92 -16.69 9.11 -17.55
N GLN A 93 -17.87 9.25 -16.97
CA GLN A 93 -18.40 8.31 -16.00
C GLN A 93 -18.80 7.02 -16.70
N ALA A 94 -18.42 5.86 -16.16
CA ALA A 94 -18.95 4.59 -16.64
C ALA A 94 -20.48 4.55 -16.41
N THR A 95 -21.23 4.05 -17.38
CA THR A 95 -22.71 3.99 -17.31
C THR A 95 -23.22 3.05 -16.20
N SER A 96 -22.39 2.14 -15.75
CA SER A 96 -22.65 1.26 -14.59
C SER A 96 -21.36 1.09 -13.81
N THR A 97 -21.44 1.19 -12.47
CA THR A 97 -20.33 0.98 -11.55
C THR A 97 -20.64 -0.15 -10.58
N TYR A 98 -19.60 -0.85 -10.13
CA TYR A 98 -19.68 -1.89 -9.11
C TYR A 98 -19.65 -1.31 -7.71
N ASN A 99 -20.17 -2.06 -6.74
CA ASN A 99 -20.07 -1.75 -5.32
C ASN A 99 -18.62 -1.92 -4.86
N VAL A 100 -18.06 -0.92 -4.18
CA VAL A 100 -16.70 -0.92 -3.64
C VAL A 100 -16.74 -0.63 -2.15
N VAL A 101 -16.12 -1.49 -1.36
CA VAL A 101 -15.93 -1.32 0.09
C VAL A 101 -14.44 -1.32 0.38
N GLY A 102 -13.93 -0.19 0.84
CA GLY A 102 -12.49 0.02 0.99
C GLY A 102 -11.77 -0.19 -0.36
N ASN A 103 -10.77 -1.03 -0.35
CA ASN A 103 -9.94 -1.36 -1.52
C ASN A 103 -10.38 -2.65 -2.24
N MET A 104 -11.66 -3.02 -2.12
CA MET A 104 -12.17 -4.26 -2.68
C MET A 104 -13.59 -4.07 -3.24
N ASN A 105 -13.92 -4.76 -4.35
CA ASN A 105 -15.26 -4.67 -4.94
C ASN A 105 -16.10 -5.95 -4.79
N GLU A 106 -17.37 -5.87 -5.19
CA GLU A 106 -18.35 -6.97 -5.11
C GLU A 106 -18.01 -8.21 -5.96
N HIS A 107 -17.04 -8.11 -6.88
CA HIS A 107 -16.50 -9.22 -7.66
C HIS A 107 -15.27 -9.86 -7.04
N GLN A 108 -14.93 -9.50 -5.79
CA GLN A 108 -13.75 -9.99 -5.06
C GLN A 108 -12.41 -9.48 -5.62
N LEU A 109 -12.41 -8.41 -6.42
CA LEU A 109 -11.21 -7.75 -6.89
C LEU A 109 -10.64 -6.86 -5.78
N ILE A 110 -9.34 -6.99 -5.52
CA ILE A 110 -8.58 -6.23 -4.52
C ILE A 110 -7.53 -5.39 -5.24
N ILE A 111 -7.40 -4.11 -4.89
CA ILE A 111 -6.31 -3.24 -5.36
C ILE A 111 -5.72 -2.50 -4.16
N ALA A 112 -4.42 -2.66 -3.96
CA ALA A 112 -3.66 -1.99 -2.90
C ALA A 112 -2.33 -1.45 -3.45
N GLU A 113 -1.67 -0.53 -2.74
CA GLU A 113 -0.49 0.15 -3.29
C GLU A 113 0.63 0.37 -2.26
N SER A 114 1.79 0.72 -2.78
CA SER A 114 2.84 1.42 -2.03
C SER A 114 3.59 2.40 -2.93
N THR A 115 3.58 3.67 -2.54
CA THR A 115 4.28 4.74 -3.25
C THR A 115 5.79 4.63 -3.08
N TRP A 116 6.54 4.77 -4.17
CA TRP A 116 8.00 4.94 -4.16
C TRP A 116 8.38 6.23 -4.88
N GLY A 117 9.51 6.84 -4.51
CA GLY A 117 9.92 8.13 -5.04
C GLY A 117 10.16 8.10 -6.55
N GLY A 118 11.10 7.26 -6.99
CA GLY A 118 11.47 7.17 -8.40
C GLY A 118 12.15 8.44 -8.90
N ILE A 119 11.94 8.76 -10.18
CA ILE A 119 12.55 9.88 -10.86
C ILE A 119 11.54 11.04 -10.92
N GLU A 120 11.76 12.09 -10.16
CA GLU A 120 10.82 13.21 -9.95
C GLU A 120 10.32 13.85 -11.25
N TYR A 121 11.19 14.06 -12.25
CA TYR A 121 10.82 14.72 -13.51
C TYR A 121 9.93 13.86 -14.44
N LEU A 122 9.63 12.63 -14.07
CA LEU A 122 8.65 11.78 -14.77
C LEU A 122 7.21 12.04 -14.34
N THR A 123 6.99 12.71 -13.23
CA THR A 123 5.66 13.08 -12.77
C THR A 123 5.05 14.15 -13.69
N ASP A 124 3.87 13.92 -14.25
CA ASP A 124 3.13 14.90 -15.03
C ASP A 124 2.23 15.73 -14.11
N PRO A 125 2.58 17.00 -13.79
CA PRO A 125 1.77 17.83 -12.90
C PRO A 125 0.41 18.22 -13.47
N ASN A 126 0.19 18.01 -14.78
CA ASN A 126 -1.06 18.28 -15.48
C ASN A 126 -1.88 17.02 -15.75
N GLY A 127 -1.41 15.86 -15.34
CA GLY A 127 -2.20 14.64 -15.35
C GLY A 127 -3.40 14.79 -14.42
N ILE A 128 -4.54 14.23 -14.81
CA ILE A 128 -5.77 14.37 -14.02
C ILE A 128 -6.11 13.12 -13.19
N LEU A 129 -5.23 12.12 -13.21
CA LEU A 129 -5.38 10.92 -12.42
C LEU A 129 -4.17 10.70 -11.51
N ASP A 130 -4.41 10.60 -10.22
CA ASP A 130 -3.47 10.10 -9.25
C ASP A 130 -3.71 8.61 -8.96
N TYR A 131 -2.74 7.95 -8.30
CA TYR A 131 -2.82 6.51 -8.00
C TYR A 131 -4.09 6.13 -7.23
N GLY A 132 -4.50 6.93 -6.24
CA GLY A 132 -5.64 6.62 -5.40
C GLY A 132 -6.97 6.73 -6.14
N SER A 133 -7.17 7.81 -6.93
CA SER A 133 -8.32 7.93 -7.83
C SER A 133 -8.40 6.76 -8.81
N MET A 134 -7.26 6.37 -9.39
CA MET A 134 -7.20 5.24 -10.32
C MET A 134 -7.60 3.91 -9.66
N ILE A 135 -7.21 3.65 -8.41
CA ILE A 135 -7.62 2.47 -7.66
C ILE A 135 -9.14 2.38 -7.59
N TYR A 136 -9.80 3.43 -7.10
CA TYR A 136 -11.25 3.40 -6.91
C TYR A 136 -12.03 3.40 -8.23
N ILE A 137 -11.58 4.14 -9.24
CA ILE A 137 -12.16 4.15 -10.58
C ILE A 137 -12.07 2.76 -11.22
N THR A 138 -10.93 2.08 -11.07
CA THR A 138 -10.72 0.73 -11.58
C THR A 138 -11.58 -0.29 -10.85
N LEU A 139 -11.66 -0.24 -9.52
CA LEU A 139 -12.52 -1.11 -8.72
C LEU A 139 -14.00 -0.98 -9.10
N GLN A 140 -14.46 0.22 -9.49
CA GLN A 140 -15.81 0.45 -9.96
C GLN A 140 -16.10 -0.10 -11.35
N ARG A 141 -15.07 -0.51 -12.11
CA ARG A 141 -15.19 -0.86 -13.54
C ARG A 141 -14.71 -2.26 -13.88
N ALA A 142 -13.80 -2.86 -13.12
CA ALA A 142 -13.17 -4.15 -13.37
C ALA A 142 -13.76 -5.27 -12.51
N LYS A 143 -13.79 -6.51 -13.04
CA LYS A 143 -14.20 -7.73 -12.32
C LYS A 143 -13.03 -8.65 -12.00
N THR A 144 -11.98 -8.61 -12.82
CA THR A 144 -10.83 -9.50 -12.72
C THR A 144 -9.54 -8.72 -12.61
N ALA A 145 -8.48 -9.37 -12.14
CA ALA A 145 -7.17 -8.75 -12.02
C ALA A 145 -6.63 -8.27 -13.39
N ARG A 146 -6.83 -9.04 -14.46
CA ARG A 146 -6.38 -8.66 -15.81
C ARG A 146 -7.16 -7.48 -16.36
N GLU A 147 -8.48 -7.49 -16.22
CA GLU A 147 -9.32 -6.36 -16.61
C GLU A 147 -8.95 -5.10 -15.81
N ALA A 148 -8.58 -5.26 -14.54
CA ALA A 148 -8.11 -4.15 -13.71
C ALA A 148 -6.79 -3.57 -14.20
N ILE A 149 -5.80 -4.40 -14.58
CA ILE A 149 -4.54 -3.94 -15.16
C ILE A 149 -4.80 -3.15 -16.45
N GLU A 150 -5.65 -3.67 -17.35
CA GLU A 150 -5.99 -3.01 -18.61
C GLU A 150 -6.66 -1.64 -18.38
N ILE A 151 -7.68 -1.59 -17.50
CA ILE A 151 -8.40 -0.35 -17.19
C ILE A 151 -7.46 0.66 -16.50
N PHE A 152 -6.70 0.22 -15.49
CA PHE A 152 -5.79 1.09 -14.73
C PHE A 152 -4.76 1.76 -15.65
N THR A 153 -4.12 1.00 -16.51
CA THR A 153 -3.09 1.51 -17.42
C THR A 153 -3.65 2.35 -18.56
N SER A 154 -4.81 1.96 -19.13
CA SER A 154 -5.51 2.75 -20.16
C SER A 154 -5.97 4.10 -19.63
N LEU A 155 -6.43 4.18 -18.38
CA LEU A 155 -6.78 5.44 -17.71
C LEU A 155 -5.56 6.37 -17.60
N ALA A 156 -4.39 5.85 -17.23
CA ALA A 156 -3.16 6.64 -17.18
C ALA A 156 -2.78 7.18 -18.56
N ASP A 157 -2.87 6.36 -19.62
CA ASP A 157 -2.52 6.76 -20.98
C ASP A 157 -3.49 7.82 -21.54
N GLU A 158 -4.78 7.66 -21.26
CA GLU A 158 -5.81 8.57 -21.84
C GLU A 158 -5.86 9.92 -21.09
N TYR A 159 -5.77 9.92 -19.76
CA TYR A 159 -5.99 11.12 -18.94
C TYR A 159 -4.73 11.71 -18.32
N GLY A 160 -3.60 11.01 -18.37
CA GLY A 160 -2.34 11.41 -17.76
C GLY A 160 -2.25 11.02 -16.28
N TYR A 161 -1.02 10.68 -15.85
CA TYR A 161 -0.72 10.19 -14.52
C TYR A 161 0.12 11.21 -13.73
N CYS A 162 -0.42 11.72 -12.62
CA CYS A 162 0.17 12.82 -11.86
C CYS A 162 0.83 12.41 -10.53
N SER A 163 0.96 11.11 -10.28
CA SER A 163 1.66 10.61 -9.08
C SER A 163 3.13 10.28 -9.37
N SER A 164 3.90 10.08 -8.32
CA SER A 164 5.22 9.46 -8.35
C SER A 164 5.12 7.97 -8.71
N GLY A 165 6.18 7.20 -8.56
CA GLY A 165 6.13 5.76 -8.83
C GLY A 165 5.29 5.00 -7.80
N GLU A 166 4.61 3.96 -8.27
CA GLU A 166 3.76 3.10 -7.45
C GLU A 166 4.00 1.62 -7.75
N SER A 167 3.99 0.81 -6.68
CA SER A 167 3.79 -0.64 -6.78
C SER A 167 2.36 -0.94 -6.38
N ILE A 168 1.60 -1.58 -7.28
CA ILE A 168 0.18 -1.88 -7.11
C ILE A 168 0.00 -3.39 -7.00
N SER A 169 -0.55 -3.86 -5.88
CA SER A 169 -1.06 -5.23 -5.74
C SER A 169 -2.45 -5.29 -6.36
N ILE A 170 -2.65 -6.14 -7.37
CA ILE A 170 -3.93 -6.37 -8.02
C ILE A 170 -4.24 -7.86 -7.94
N ALA A 171 -5.35 -8.23 -7.30
CA ALA A 171 -5.71 -9.63 -7.14
C ALA A 171 -7.22 -9.85 -7.25
N ASP A 172 -7.59 -10.99 -7.79
CA ASP A 172 -8.94 -11.51 -7.73
C ASP A 172 -8.95 -12.90 -7.05
N LYS A 173 -10.07 -13.60 -7.09
CA LYS A 173 -10.23 -14.92 -6.49
C LYS A 173 -9.39 -16.04 -7.12
N ASN A 174 -8.66 -15.77 -8.21
CA ASN A 174 -7.91 -16.77 -8.98
C ASN A 174 -6.41 -16.45 -9.10
N GLU A 175 -6.06 -15.18 -9.23
CA GLU A 175 -4.68 -14.75 -9.46
C GLU A 175 -4.34 -13.44 -8.76
N ALA A 176 -3.02 -13.21 -8.59
CA ALA A 176 -2.49 -12.00 -8.00
C ALA A 176 -1.30 -11.48 -8.83
N TRP A 177 -1.19 -10.16 -8.92
CA TRP A 177 -0.20 -9.43 -9.71
C TRP A 177 0.44 -8.32 -8.88
N ILE A 178 1.68 -8.00 -9.20
CA ILE A 178 2.31 -6.71 -8.85
C ILE A 178 2.47 -5.94 -10.15
N LEU A 179 1.89 -4.75 -10.19
CA LEU A 179 2.07 -3.78 -11.27
C LEU A 179 2.91 -2.63 -10.71
N GLU A 180 4.02 -2.32 -11.37
CA GLU A 180 4.87 -1.17 -11.06
C GLU A 180 4.74 -0.14 -12.17
N ILE A 181 4.46 1.11 -11.80
CA ILE A 181 4.10 2.19 -12.72
C ILE A 181 4.78 3.51 -12.31
N THR A 182 5.20 4.27 -13.31
CA THR A 182 5.64 5.66 -13.13
C THR A 182 5.23 6.49 -14.35
N GLY A 183 5.12 7.80 -14.18
CA GLY A 183 4.78 8.70 -15.26
C GLY A 183 5.83 8.73 -16.37
N LYS A 184 5.51 9.39 -17.47
CA LYS A 184 6.44 9.71 -18.56
C LYS A 184 6.85 11.19 -18.49
N LYS A 185 8.11 11.48 -18.82
CA LYS A 185 8.58 12.87 -18.87
C LYS A 185 7.67 13.72 -19.76
N PRO A 186 7.03 14.76 -19.23
CA PRO A 186 6.15 15.61 -20.02
C PRO A 186 6.86 16.25 -21.21
N LYS A 187 6.21 16.25 -22.38
CA LYS A 187 6.66 16.92 -23.59
C LYS A 187 5.57 17.89 -24.05
N ILE A 188 5.77 19.17 -23.76
CA ILE A 188 4.76 20.17 -24.07
C ILE A 188 4.96 20.71 -25.48
N VAL A 189 3.93 20.58 -26.33
CA VAL A 189 3.84 21.18 -27.66
C VAL A 189 2.54 21.96 -27.74
N ASP A 190 2.62 23.24 -28.05
CA ASP A 190 1.46 24.16 -28.10
C ASP A 190 0.58 24.13 -26.83
N GLY A 191 1.21 23.98 -25.66
CA GLY A 191 0.53 23.93 -24.36
C GLY A 191 -0.08 22.57 -24.00
N ILE A 192 0.07 21.55 -24.85
CA ILE A 192 -0.47 20.20 -24.65
C ILE A 192 0.70 19.23 -24.36
N ASN A 193 0.57 18.40 -23.34
CA ASN A 193 1.49 17.29 -23.12
C ASN A 193 1.23 16.17 -24.15
N VAL A 194 2.10 16.06 -25.16
CA VAL A 194 1.99 15.03 -26.21
C VAL A 194 2.62 13.69 -25.82
N ASN A 195 3.24 13.61 -24.63
CA ASN A 195 3.82 12.40 -24.03
C ASN A 195 3.16 12.07 -22.69
N LYS A 196 1.84 12.27 -22.57
CA LYS A 196 1.12 11.88 -21.37
C LYS A 196 1.02 10.36 -21.22
N GLY A 197 0.71 9.90 -20.03
CA GLY A 197 0.58 8.48 -19.69
C GLY A 197 1.67 8.01 -18.75
N ALA A 198 1.88 6.72 -18.72
CA ALA A 198 2.81 6.07 -17.82
C ALA A 198 3.59 4.94 -18.51
N VAL A 199 4.76 4.62 -17.98
CA VAL A 199 5.46 3.36 -18.25
C VAL A 199 5.22 2.42 -17.08
N TRP A 200 5.02 1.15 -17.38
CA TRP A 200 4.65 0.16 -16.37
C TRP A 200 5.03 -1.26 -16.77
N VAL A 201 5.12 -2.12 -15.77
CA VAL A 201 5.27 -3.57 -15.90
C VAL A 201 4.43 -4.26 -14.83
N ALA A 202 3.72 -5.31 -15.20
CA ALA A 202 2.93 -6.14 -14.29
C ALA A 202 3.40 -7.58 -14.36
N VAL A 203 3.72 -8.19 -13.21
CA VAL A 203 4.16 -9.58 -13.09
C VAL A 203 3.19 -10.36 -12.24
N ARG A 204 2.71 -11.50 -12.76
CA ARG A 204 1.86 -12.43 -12.04
C ARG A 204 2.67 -13.17 -10.99
N ILE A 205 2.12 -13.26 -9.78
CA ILE A 205 2.70 -14.09 -8.71
C ILE A 205 2.23 -15.53 -8.94
N PRO A 206 3.14 -16.49 -9.11
CA PRO A 206 2.75 -17.89 -9.35
C PRO A 206 1.90 -18.45 -8.20
N ASP A 207 0.93 -19.30 -8.53
CA ASP A 207 0.13 -19.95 -7.50
C ASP A 207 0.98 -20.83 -6.59
N GLY A 208 0.70 -20.79 -5.29
CA GLY A 208 1.51 -21.44 -4.26
C GLY A 208 2.66 -20.58 -3.73
N TYR A 209 2.78 -19.33 -4.18
CA TYR A 209 3.80 -18.37 -3.73
C TYR A 209 3.19 -17.19 -2.97
N SER A 210 4.04 -16.49 -2.25
CA SER A 210 3.75 -15.22 -1.58
C SER A 210 4.72 -14.14 -2.07
N SER A 211 4.31 -12.89 -1.95
CA SER A 211 5.09 -11.72 -2.33
C SER A 211 4.75 -10.54 -1.44
N GLY A 212 5.48 -9.44 -1.60
CA GLY A 212 5.20 -8.19 -0.91
C GLY A 212 6.00 -7.04 -1.50
N HIS A 213 5.55 -5.83 -1.26
CA HIS A 213 6.28 -4.60 -1.59
C HIS A 213 6.03 -3.52 -0.55
N ALA A 214 6.98 -2.61 -0.41
CA ALA A 214 6.96 -1.59 0.63
C ALA A 214 7.78 -0.37 0.18
N ASN A 215 7.18 0.53 -0.56
CA ASN A 215 7.76 1.79 -1.04
C ASN A 215 9.07 1.68 -1.84
N CYS A 216 9.24 0.60 -2.57
CA CYS A 216 10.34 0.38 -3.48
C CYS A 216 9.88 -0.50 -4.64
N ALA A 217 10.23 -0.15 -5.88
CA ALA A 217 10.00 -1.02 -7.02
C ALA A 217 10.89 -2.27 -6.91
N ARG A 218 10.33 -3.46 -7.21
CA ARG A 218 10.99 -4.75 -7.03
C ARG A 218 11.08 -5.59 -8.29
N ILE A 219 10.31 -5.24 -9.34
CA ILE A 219 10.39 -5.94 -10.62
C ILE A 219 11.69 -5.52 -11.32
N THR A 220 12.66 -6.42 -11.33
CA THR A 220 13.92 -6.25 -12.07
C THR A 220 13.74 -6.64 -13.54
N THR A 221 14.47 -7.62 -14.06
CA THR A 221 14.23 -8.17 -15.39
C THR A 221 12.93 -8.96 -15.41
N PHE A 222 12.24 -8.91 -16.54
CA PHE A 222 10.95 -9.56 -16.72
C PHE A 222 10.83 -10.20 -18.11
N PRO A 223 10.01 -11.25 -18.28
CA PRO A 223 9.88 -11.92 -19.59
C PRO A 223 9.15 -11.04 -20.61
N LEU A 224 9.78 -10.82 -21.77
CA LEU A 224 9.23 -9.99 -22.83
C LEU A 224 8.21 -10.72 -23.73
N ASN A 225 8.16 -12.05 -23.66
CA ASN A 225 7.36 -12.90 -24.53
C ASN A 225 6.44 -13.87 -23.77
N ASP A 226 5.96 -13.47 -22.60
CA ASP A 226 5.06 -14.28 -21.76
C ASP A 226 3.84 -13.45 -21.30
N PRO A 227 2.88 -13.17 -22.19
CA PRO A 227 1.72 -12.34 -21.87
C PRO A 227 0.77 -12.99 -20.86
N GLU A 228 0.95 -14.27 -20.54
CA GLU A 228 0.20 -14.93 -19.49
C GLU A 228 0.69 -14.53 -18.10
N ASN A 229 1.99 -14.29 -17.94
CA ASN A 229 2.61 -14.02 -16.63
C ASN A 229 3.26 -12.63 -16.52
N CYS A 230 3.38 -11.91 -17.63
CA CYS A 230 3.95 -10.56 -17.65
C CYS A 230 3.28 -9.66 -18.70
N LEU A 231 2.83 -8.50 -18.28
CA LEU A 231 2.29 -7.44 -19.10
C LEU A 231 3.11 -6.17 -18.89
N TYR A 232 3.29 -5.35 -19.93
CA TYR A 232 4.07 -4.10 -19.80
C TYR A 232 3.69 -3.09 -20.90
N SER A 233 3.95 -1.81 -20.64
CA SER A 233 3.74 -0.78 -21.66
C SER A 233 4.74 -0.95 -22.82
N THR A 234 4.26 -0.81 -24.05
CA THR A 234 5.06 -1.05 -25.27
C THR A 234 6.30 -0.18 -25.36
N ASP A 235 6.30 0.94 -24.67
CA ASP A 235 7.36 1.95 -24.65
C ASP A 235 8.23 1.92 -23.38
N VAL A 236 8.04 0.97 -22.46
CA VAL A 236 8.77 0.93 -21.18
C VAL A 236 10.30 0.93 -21.33
N ILE A 237 10.84 0.26 -22.33
CA ILE A 237 12.28 0.21 -22.61
C ILE A 237 12.71 1.37 -23.51
N SER A 238 11.95 1.68 -24.58
CA SER A 238 12.30 2.76 -25.51
C SER A 238 12.27 4.13 -24.81
N HIS A 239 11.31 4.37 -23.90
CA HIS A 239 11.26 5.59 -23.12
C HIS A 239 12.49 5.74 -22.20
N ALA A 240 12.95 4.67 -21.56
CA ALA A 240 14.18 4.68 -20.76
C ALA A 240 15.41 5.04 -21.62
N ARG A 241 15.48 4.53 -22.84
CA ARG A 241 16.56 4.88 -23.80
C ARG A 241 16.51 6.33 -24.24
N GLU A 242 15.33 6.84 -24.57
CA GLU A 242 15.13 8.25 -24.93
C GLU A 242 15.59 9.21 -23.83
N LEU A 243 15.43 8.82 -22.57
CA LEU A 243 15.87 9.58 -21.41
C LEU A 243 17.35 9.39 -21.07
N GLY A 244 18.05 8.45 -21.74
CA GLY A 244 19.43 8.10 -21.42
C GLY A 244 19.60 7.31 -20.10
N LEU A 245 18.52 6.75 -19.58
CA LEU A 245 18.52 5.95 -18.34
C LEU A 245 18.98 4.52 -18.59
N TYR A 246 18.85 4.03 -19.83
CA TYR A 246 19.21 2.67 -20.22
C TYR A 246 19.79 2.61 -21.63
N SER A 247 20.82 1.75 -21.84
CA SER A 247 21.44 1.55 -23.16
C SER A 247 21.79 0.08 -23.46
N GLY A 248 21.35 -0.85 -22.56
CA GLY A 248 21.60 -2.28 -22.73
C GLY A 248 20.67 -2.98 -23.71
N LYS A 249 20.70 -4.30 -23.74
CA LYS A 249 19.78 -5.14 -24.51
C LYS A 249 18.42 -5.19 -23.81
N ASP A 250 17.33 -5.42 -24.59
CA ASP A 250 15.97 -5.50 -24.04
C ASP A 250 15.81 -6.60 -22.99
N GLU A 251 16.44 -7.75 -23.22
CA GLU A 251 16.42 -8.91 -22.30
C GLU A 251 17.06 -8.65 -20.94
N ASP A 252 17.97 -7.67 -20.85
CA ASP A 252 18.68 -7.29 -19.62
C ASP A 252 18.03 -6.09 -18.92
N PHE A 253 16.93 -5.56 -19.48
CA PHE A 253 16.27 -4.38 -18.91
C PHE A 253 15.66 -4.68 -17.55
N SER A 254 16.06 -3.92 -16.53
CA SER A 254 15.49 -3.95 -15.18
C SER A 254 14.64 -2.72 -14.94
N PHE A 255 13.33 -2.91 -14.72
CA PHE A 255 12.41 -1.80 -14.45
C PHE A 255 12.80 -1.06 -13.16
N ALA A 256 12.93 -1.80 -12.08
CA ALA A 256 13.25 -1.22 -10.77
C ALA A 256 14.60 -0.46 -10.77
N ASP A 257 15.66 -1.06 -11.35
CA ASP A 257 16.97 -0.40 -11.38
C ASP A 257 16.98 0.85 -12.25
N THR A 258 16.12 0.91 -13.27
CA THR A 258 16.03 2.03 -14.22
C THR A 258 15.16 3.17 -13.68
N TYR A 259 13.97 2.87 -13.15
CA TYR A 259 12.98 3.88 -12.78
C TYR A 259 12.90 4.15 -11.26
N CYS A 260 13.41 3.24 -10.43
CA CYS A 260 13.49 3.38 -8.98
C CYS A 260 14.86 2.89 -8.45
N PRO A 261 15.97 3.59 -8.79
CA PRO A 261 17.29 3.17 -8.35
C PRO A 261 17.37 3.03 -6.83
N LEU A 262 17.97 1.93 -6.37
CA LEU A 262 18.14 1.67 -4.96
C LEU A 262 19.12 2.64 -4.31
N ASP A 263 18.71 3.16 -3.17
CA ASP A 263 19.60 3.82 -2.21
C ASP A 263 19.55 3.11 -0.84
N PHE A 264 20.28 3.61 0.13
CA PHE A 264 20.29 3.11 1.50
C PHE A 264 18.87 3.13 2.11
N SER A 265 18.13 4.21 1.89
CA SER A 265 16.76 4.37 2.44
C SER A 265 15.78 3.37 1.83
N ALA A 266 15.88 3.11 0.52
CA ALA A 266 15.07 2.09 -0.16
C ALA A 266 15.35 0.69 0.38
N MET A 267 16.60 0.35 0.68
CA MET A 267 16.95 -0.94 1.28
C MET A 267 16.53 -1.02 2.75
N ARG A 268 17.06 -0.10 3.59
CA ARG A 268 16.87 -0.17 5.05
C ARG A 268 15.47 0.20 5.50
N GLY A 269 14.84 1.18 4.88
CA GLY A 269 13.49 1.63 5.24
C GLY A 269 12.36 0.88 4.54
N CYS A 270 12.62 0.28 3.39
CA CYS A 270 11.60 -0.34 2.54
C CYS A 270 11.80 -1.85 2.41
N GLU A 271 12.86 -2.29 1.77
CA GLU A 271 13.11 -3.73 1.52
C GLU A 271 13.31 -4.55 2.82
N ALA A 272 13.79 -3.94 3.91
CA ALA A 272 13.86 -4.60 5.22
C ALA A 272 12.50 -5.11 5.71
N ARG A 273 11.40 -4.43 5.39
CA ARG A 273 10.03 -4.90 5.71
C ARG A 273 9.66 -6.17 4.93
N VAL A 274 9.98 -6.20 3.64
CA VAL A 274 9.79 -7.39 2.80
C VAL A 274 10.70 -8.53 3.25
N TRP A 275 11.96 -8.21 3.61
CA TRP A 275 12.87 -9.20 4.20
C TRP A 275 12.29 -9.82 5.47
N SER A 276 11.76 -9.04 6.38
CA SER A 276 11.14 -9.56 7.60
C SER A 276 9.97 -10.49 7.30
N PHE A 277 9.10 -10.10 6.37
CA PHE A 277 8.00 -10.95 5.91
C PHE A 277 8.52 -12.28 5.36
N PHE A 278 9.52 -12.26 4.47
CA PHE A 278 10.08 -13.49 3.89
C PHE A 278 10.83 -14.33 4.93
N ASN A 279 11.61 -13.71 5.80
CA ASN A 279 12.35 -14.39 6.85
C ASN A 279 11.44 -15.19 7.80
N ARG A 280 10.24 -14.67 8.08
CA ARG A 280 9.28 -15.31 8.99
C ARG A 280 8.61 -16.53 8.38
N HIS A 281 8.32 -16.55 7.09
CA HIS A 281 7.43 -17.57 6.51
C HIS A 281 7.97 -18.31 5.29
N ALA A 282 8.98 -17.80 4.59
CA ALA A 282 9.48 -18.41 3.37
C ALA A 282 10.43 -19.59 3.63
N GLU A 283 10.49 -20.54 2.68
CA GLU A 283 11.47 -21.61 2.68
C GLU A 283 12.91 -21.06 2.56
N GLY A 284 13.88 -21.76 3.18
CA GLY A 284 15.31 -21.45 3.08
C GLY A 284 15.83 -20.51 4.16
N ASP A 285 17.12 -20.19 4.03
CA ASP A 285 17.84 -19.27 4.94
C ASP A 285 17.81 -17.85 4.39
N TRP A 286 17.16 -16.95 5.11
CA TRP A 286 16.99 -15.54 4.74
C TRP A 286 18.05 -14.63 5.33
N SER A 287 18.93 -15.14 6.21
CA SER A 287 20.08 -14.41 6.72
C SER A 287 21.05 -14.01 5.60
N LYS A 288 21.09 -14.77 4.50
CA LYS A 288 21.89 -14.46 3.31
C LYS A 288 21.52 -13.17 2.59
N TYR A 289 20.33 -12.59 2.86
CA TYR A 289 19.87 -11.31 2.31
C TYR A 289 19.90 -10.18 3.35
N LEU A 290 20.47 -10.44 4.52
CA LEU A 290 20.53 -9.43 5.58
C LEU A 290 21.38 -8.22 5.18
N ASP A 291 22.46 -8.43 4.44
CA ASP A 291 23.32 -7.38 3.89
C ASP A 291 22.56 -6.45 2.92
N PHE A 292 21.62 -6.99 2.15
CA PHE A 292 20.74 -6.22 1.30
C PHE A 292 19.73 -5.41 2.15
N ALA A 293 19.02 -6.08 3.05
CA ALA A 293 18.01 -5.44 3.91
C ALA A 293 18.62 -4.40 4.87
N SER A 294 19.88 -4.57 5.29
CA SER A 294 20.60 -3.59 6.11
C SER A 294 21.10 -2.36 5.32
N GLY A 295 21.07 -2.42 3.98
CA GLY A 295 21.54 -1.33 3.13
C GLY A 295 23.02 -1.40 2.73
N GLU A 296 23.67 -2.53 2.99
CA GLU A 296 25.11 -2.72 2.75
C GLU A 296 25.44 -3.18 1.33
N ASN A 297 24.55 -4.03 0.75
CA ASN A 297 24.83 -4.70 -0.53
C ASN A 297 23.64 -4.60 -1.50
N PRO A 298 23.55 -3.56 -2.34
CA PRO A 298 22.44 -3.37 -3.27
C PRO A 298 22.37 -4.43 -4.38
N LYS A 299 23.42 -5.24 -4.57
CA LYS A 299 23.48 -6.29 -5.59
C LYS A 299 22.84 -7.61 -5.14
N ASN A 300 22.68 -7.82 -3.84
CA ASN A 300 22.12 -9.05 -3.29
C ASN A 300 20.58 -8.95 -3.15
N ARG A 301 19.89 -8.57 -4.22
CA ARG A 301 18.43 -8.36 -4.22
C ARG A 301 17.68 -9.64 -3.85
N MET A 302 16.64 -9.50 -3.07
CA MET A 302 15.69 -10.58 -2.79
C MET A 302 14.84 -10.90 -4.03
N PRO A 303 14.39 -12.15 -4.22
CA PRO A 303 13.45 -12.49 -5.28
C PRO A 303 12.11 -11.75 -5.10
N LEU A 304 11.38 -11.53 -6.21
CA LEU A 304 10.08 -10.84 -6.19
C LEU A 304 9.03 -11.62 -5.38
N TYR A 305 9.03 -12.96 -5.48
CA TYR A 305 8.11 -13.85 -4.78
C TYR A 305 8.84 -15.06 -4.23
N VAL A 306 8.26 -15.68 -3.21
CA VAL A 306 8.87 -16.78 -2.45
C VAL A 306 7.85 -17.88 -2.17
N LYS A 307 8.35 -19.11 -2.04
CA LYS A 307 7.52 -20.23 -1.59
C LYS A 307 7.46 -20.25 -0.07
N PRO A 308 6.27 -20.24 0.55
CA PRO A 308 6.16 -20.34 1.99
C PRO A 308 6.49 -21.75 2.48
N LYS A 309 7.16 -21.88 3.64
CA LYS A 309 7.49 -23.17 4.29
C LYS A 309 6.25 -23.95 4.76
N ALA A 310 5.15 -23.25 4.95
CA ALA A 310 3.82 -23.80 5.25
C ALA A 310 2.76 -22.87 4.67
N LYS A 311 1.55 -23.38 4.43
CA LYS A 311 0.43 -22.55 4.02
C LYS A 311 0.10 -21.50 5.08
N ILE A 312 -0.20 -20.30 4.62
CA ILE A 312 -0.40 -19.11 5.46
C ILE A 312 -1.89 -18.89 5.70
N SER A 313 -2.29 -18.77 6.95
CA SER A 313 -3.67 -18.44 7.34
C SER A 313 -3.91 -16.93 7.34
N LEU A 314 -5.19 -16.52 7.33
CA LEU A 314 -5.61 -15.14 7.52
C LEU A 314 -5.00 -14.52 8.79
N LYS A 315 -5.01 -15.27 9.90
CA LYS A 315 -4.44 -14.81 11.17
C LYS A 315 -2.94 -14.54 11.07
N GLU A 316 -2.20 -15.44 10.43
CA GLU A 316 -0.74 -15.27 10.24
C GLU A 316 -0.43 -14.07 9.35
N VAL A 317 -1.19 -13.84 8.27
CA VAL A 317 -1.04 -12.63 7.44
C VAL A 317 -1.30 -11.36 8.27
N ALA A 318 -2.37 -11.35 9.08
CA ALA A 318 -2.65 -10.23 9.98
C ALA A 318 -1.52 -10.01 11.01
N ASP A 319 -0.94 -11.09 11.52
CA ASP A 319 0.19 -11.00 12.46
C ASP A 319 1.46 -10.46 11.80
N MET A 320 1.71 -10.81 10.54
CA MET A 320 2.81 -10.25 9.76
C MET A 320 2.66 -8.75 9.52
N MET A 321 1.41 -8.24 9.38
CA MET A 321 1.15 -6.80 9.30
C MET A 321 1.40 -6.06 10.63
N ARG A 322 1.57 -6.79 11.73
CA ARG A 322 1.86 -6.29 13.06
C ARG A 322 3.34 -6.42 13.46
N ASP A 323 4.18 -6.79 12.52
CA ASP A 323 5.61 -7.04 12.73
C ASP A 323 6.38 -5.73 13.00
N HIS A 324 7.21 -5.76 14.05
CA HIS A 324 8.14 -4.68 14.42
C HIS A 324 9.59 -5.15 14.39
N PHE A 325 9.90 -6.17 13.58
CA PHE A 325 11.21 -6.81 13.50
C PHE A 325 11.65 -7.57 14.77
N GLU A 326 10.71 -7.91 15.67
CA GLU A 326 11.03 -8.60 16.91
C GLU A 326 11.87 -9.85 16.67
N ASP A 327 12.88 -10.06 17.50
CA ASP A 327 13.80 -11.22 17.47
C ASP A 327 14.62 -11.31 16.17
N THR A 328 14.85 -10.17 15.49
CA THR A 328 15.72 -10.04 14.31
C THR A 328 16.87 -9.08 14.58
N PRO A 329 17.88 -8.98 13.69
CA PRO A 329 18.90 -7.93 13.80
C PRO A 329 18.38 -6.49 13.72
N PHE A 330 17.12 -6.27 13.31
CA PHE A 330 16.46 -4.98 13.26
C PHE A 330 15.54 -4.72 14.47
N ASP A 331 15.60 -5.54 15.51
CA ASP A 331 14.75 -5.41 16.71
C ASP A 331 14.99 -4.06 17.41
N MET A 332 13.93 -3.28 17.53
CA MET A 332 13.98 -1.93 18.08
C MET A 332 13.68 -1.85 19.59
N ARG A 333 13.41 -2.97 20.25
CA ARG A 333 12.97 -2.97 21.66
C ARG A 333 14.08 -2.64 22.65
N ASN A 334 15.32 -2.96 22.32
CA ASN A 334 16.44 -2.92 23.26
C ASN A 334 17.71 -2.24 22.72
N ASP A 335 17.67 -1.62 21.56
CA ASP A 335 18.79 -0.93 20.95
C ASP A 335 18.95 0.52 21.48
N ILE A 336 19.93 1.26 20.96
CA ILE A 336 20.25 2.63 21.39
C ILE A 336 19.09 3.62 21.21
N GLY A 337 18.19 3.38 20.30
CA GLY A 337 17.01 4.21 20.03
C GLY A 337 15.74 3.73 20.75
N ALA A 338 15.85 2.67 21.56
CA ALA A 338 14.71 2.08 22.22
C ALA A 338 14.01 3.05 23.17
N GLY A 339 12.68 3.06 23.12
CA GLY A 339 11.84 3.69 24.11
C GLY A 339 11.83 2.91 25.42
N GLY A 340 11.16 3.45 26.46
CA GLY A 340 10.96 2.72 27.72
C GLY A 340 10.04 1.52 27.51
N HIS A 341 10.21 0.51 28.38
CA HIS A 341 9.30 -0.64 28.44
C HIS A 341 9.20 -1.49 27.17
N GLU A 342 10.33 -1.70 26.50
CA GLU A 342 10.42 -2.49 25.25
C GLU A 342 9.51 -1.96 24.12
N LEU A 343 9.34 -0.64 24.02
CA LEU A 343 8.54 0.00 23.00
C LEU A 343 9.18 -0.22 21.61
N PRO A 344 8.51 -0.90 20.67
CA PRO A 344 9.11 -1.26 19.36
C PRO A 344 8.93 -0.16 18.30
N TYR A 345 8.63 1.05 18.69
CA TYR A 345 8.38 2.19 17.80
C TYR A 345 9.48 3.23 17.92
N ARG A 346 9.74 3.90 16.80
CA ARG A 346 10.63 5.05 16.76
C ARG A 346 9.84 6.32 16.57
N TRP A 347 10.23 7.34 17.33
CA TRP A 347 9.68 8.69 17.17
C TRP A 347 10.47 9.44 16.08
N ARG A 348 9.86 10.37 15.43
CA ARG A 348 10.55 11.24 14.46
C ARG A 348 11.53 12.18 15.17
N PRO A 349 12.68 12.53 14.58
CA PRO A 349 13.11 12.13 13.22
C PRO A 349 13.63 10.69 13.14
N MET A 350 13.44 10.08 11.93
CA MET A 350 13.96 8.73 11.67
C MET A 350 15.48 8.70 11.47
N SER A 351 16.08 9.83 11.12
CA SER A 351 17.53 9.99 11.04
C SER A 351 17.93 11.25 11.80
N TYR A 352 19.06 11.19 12.47
CA TYR A 352 19.64 12.31 13.24
C TYR A 352 21.15 12.16 13.36
N GLU A 353 21.84 13.27 13.68
CA GLU A 353 23.30 13.30 13.84
C GLU A 353 23.68 13.20 15.31
N VAL A 354 24.65 12.33 15.62
CA VAL A 354 25.29 12.21 16.95
C VAL A 354 26.80 12.13 16.75
N ASP A 355 27.54 13.06 17.30
CA ASP A 355 29.02 13.11 17.25
C ASP A 355 29.59 12.96 15.83
N GLY A 356 28.91 13.52 14.83
CA GLY A 356 29.30 13.45 13.42
C GLY A 356 28.91 12.15 12.70
N TYR A 357 28.15 11.27 13.35
CA TYR A 357 27.59 10.07 12.75
C TYR A 357 26.10 10.23 12.49
N THR A 358 25.65 9.85 11.31
CA THR A 358 24.22 9.77 11.01
C THR A 358 23.67 8.47 11.60
N VAL A 359 22.71 8.58 12.50
CA VAL A 359 21.95 7.47 13.07
C VAL A 359 20.61 7.38 12.33
N THR A 360 20.28 6.21 11.81
CA THR A 360 19.02 5.93 11.13
C THR A 360 18.25 4.87 11.91
N ASN A 361 17.01 5.16 12.22
CA ASN A 361 16.10 4.20 12.85
C ASN A 361 15.41 3.31 11.81
N GLU A 362 15.11 2.09 12.21
CA GLU A 362 14.33 1.15 11.41
C GLU A 362 12.90 1.65 11.20
N ARG A 363 12.32 1.19 10.08
CA ARG A 363 10.93 1.38 9.72
C ARG A 363 10.26 0.02 9.60
N ALA A 364 9.56 -0.41 10.64
CA ALA A 364 8.87 -1.68 10.68
C ALA A 364 7.60 -1.71 9.81
N ILE A 365 7.01 -2.90 9.64
CA ILE A 365 5.72 -3.07 8.95
C ILE A 365 4.62 -2.36 9.74
N ALA A 366 4.45 -2.70 11.04
CA ALA A 366 3.54 -1.96 11.91
C ALA A 366 4.17 -0.66 12.39
N THR A 367 3.38 0.41 12.41
CA THR A 367 3.85 1.74 12.80
C THR A 367 2.72 2.59 13.38
N GLN A 368 3.07 3.50 14.29
CA GLN A 368 2.14 4.46 14.90
C GLN A 368 1.58 5.52 13.93
N GLN A 369 2.06 5.56 12.69
CA GLN A 369 1.56 6.50 11.68
C GLN A 369 0.51 5.90 10.73
N THR A 370 0.08 4.66 10.97
CA THR A 370 -0.95 3.99 10.16
C THR A 370 -2.30 4.68 10.35
N GLY A 371 -2.93 5.11 9.27
CA GLY A 371 -4.31 5.59 9.29
C GLY A 371 -5.30 4.42 9.30
N PHE A 372 -5.15 3.52 8.31
CA PHE A 372 -5.90 2.28 8.25
C PHE A 372 -5.05 1.15 7.65
N TRP A 373 -5.48 -0.07 7.90
CA TRP A 373 -4.88 -1.25 7.32
C TRP A 373 -5.93 -2.33 7.09
N PHE A 374 -5.66 -3.29 6.23
CA PHE A 374 -6.59 -4.38 5.98
C PHE A 374 -5.92 -5.66 5.49
N VAL A 375 -6.68 -6.75 5.54
CA VAL A 375 -6.47 -7.96 4.77
C VAL A 375 -7.70 -8.16 3.88
N GLY A 376 -7.55 -7.99 2.57
CA GLY A 376 -8.57 -8.37 1.58
C GLY A 376 -8.47 -9.87 1.34
N GLN A 377 -9.60 -10.57 1.37
CA GLN A 377 -9.68 -12.02 1.20
C GLN A 377 -10.69 -12.35 0.09
N SER A 378 -10.21 -12.96 -0.99
CA SER A 378 -11.02 -13.40 -2.14
C SER A 378 -11.12 -14.92 -2.14
N ARG A 379 -12.37 -15.45 -2.10
CA ARG A 379 -12.68 -16.86 -1.83
C ARG A 379 -13.43 -17.47 -3.02
N SER A 380 -12.69 -18.10 -3.93
CA SER A 380 -13.22 -18.63 -5.20
C SER A 380 -14.26 -19.74 -5.08
N TRP A 381 -14.36 -20.39 -3.92
CA TRP A 381 -15.35 -21.44 -3.65
C TRP A 381 -16.71 -20.90 -3.23
N LEU A 382 -16.84 -19.61 -3.03
CA LEU A 382 -18.07 -18.91 -2.70
C LEU A 382 -18.52 -18.01 -3.87
N PRO A 383 -19.82 -17.82 -4.06
CA PRO A 383 -20.31 -16.84 -5.03
C PRO A 383 -19.88 -15.42 -4.64
N ASP A 384 -19.74 -14.54 -5.63
CA ASP A 384 -19.21 -13.19 -5.42
C ASP A 384 -19.87 -12.39 -4.29
N PRO A 385 -21.21 -12.44 -4.09
CA PRO A 385 -21.86 -11.74 -2.98
C PRO A 385 -21.39 -12.15 -1.58
N ILE A 386 -20.80 -13.33 -1.45
CA ILE A 386 -20.35 -13.89 -0.17
C ILE A 386 -18.83 -14.04 -0.14
N GLY A 387 -18.20 -14.21 -1.31
CA GLY A 387 -16.79 -14.60 -1.43
C GLY A 387 -15.79 -13.52 -1.02
N GLY A 388 -16.12 -12.24 -1.20
CA GLY A 388 -15.24 -11.12 -0.89
C GLY A 388 -15.43 -10.59 0.52
N ILE A 389 -14.35 -10.54 1.30
CA ILE A 389 -14.31 -9.89 2.62
C ILE A 389 -13.09 -8.99 2.71
N ILE A 390 -13.30 -7.76 3.18
CA ILE A 390 -12.23 -6.91 3.67
C ILE A 390 -12.21 -6.97 5.20
N TRP A 391 -11.10 -7.46 5.76
CA TRP A 391 -10.81 -7.43 7.19
C TRP A 391 -10.13 -6.11 7.47
N PHE A 392 -10.85 -5.15 8.03
CA PHE A 392 -10.46 -3.76 8.13
C PHE A 392 -10.09 -3.36 9.55
N GLY A 393 -8.96 -2.68 9.70
CA GLY A 393 -8.47 -2.07 10.93
C GLY A 393 -8.09 -0.61 10.72
N VAL A 394 -8.06 0.15 11.78
CA VAL A 394 -7.69 1.57 11.79
C VAL A 394 -6.64 1.84 12.84
N ASP A 395 -5.84 2.90 12.64
CA ASP A 395 -4.71 3.22 13.49
C ASP A 395 -3.63 2.12 13.47
N ASP A 396 -2.73 2.09 14.42
CA ASP A 396 -1.64 1.14 14.56
C ASP A 396 -2.10 -0.33 14.52
N ALA A 397 -1.62 -1.10 13.54
CA ALA A 397 -1.95 -2.50 13.40
C ALA A 397 -1.58 -3.34 14.63
N GLY A 398 -0.53 -2.96 15.37
CA GLY A 398 -0.07 -3.65 16.58
C GLY A 398 -1.09 -3.61 17.71
N THR A 399 -1.96 -2.60 17.74
CA THR A 399 -2.91 -2.33 18.82
C THR A 399 -4.36 -2.23 18.37
N SER A 400 -4.67 -2.50 17.10
CA SER A 400 -6.03 -2.47 16.56
C SER A 400 -6.49 -3.83 16.02
N PRO A 401 -7.77 -4.21 16.25
CA PRO A 401 -8.34 -5.44 15.73
C PRO A 401 -8.89 -5.26 14.31
N LEU A 402 -8.87 -6.33 13.53
CA LEU A 402 -9.57 -6.42 12.25
C LEU A 402 -11.08 -6.65 12.44
N THR A 403 -11.88 -5.92 11.66
CA THR A 403 -13.33 -6.09 11.55
C THR A 403 -13.69 -6.57 10.15
N PRO A 404 -14.36 -7.72 9.99
CA PRO A 404 -14.75 -8.22 8.68
C PRO A 404 -15.94 -7.43 8.12
N VAL A 405 -15.85 -7.05 6.84
CA VAL A 405 -16.93 -6.43 6.09
C VAL A 405 -17.04 -7.11 4.73
N TYR A 406 -18.22 -7.60 4.37
CA TYR A 406 -18.44 -8.17 3.05
C TYR A 406 -18.40 -7.07 1.98
N THR A 407 -17.79 -7.36 0.84
CA THR A 407 -17.65 -6.38 -0.27
C THR A 407 -18.96 -6.10 -1.00
N SER A 408 -19.98 -6.90 -0.76
CA SER A 408 -21.37 -6.69 -1.21
C SER A 408 -22.22 -5.87 -0.23
N SER A 409 -21.65 -5.39 0.89
CA SER A 409 -22.37 -4.55 1.86
C SER A 409 -22.89 -3.27 1.21
N GLU A 410 -24.17 -2.93 1.46
CA GLU A 410 -24.81 -1.71 0.95
C GLU A 410 -24.52 -0.47 1.79
N ALA A 411 -23.98 -0.66 2.98
CA ALA A 411 -23.62 0.40 3.90
C ALA A 411 -22.44 -0.04 4.78
N ILE A 412 -21.70 0.92 5.25
CA ILE A 412 -20.62 0.74 6.23
C ILE A 412 -21.08 1.20 7.62
N SER A 413 -20.45 0.67 8.66
CA SER A 413 -20.72 1.11 10.03
C SER A 413 -20.35 2.59 10.22
N TRP A 414 -21.20 3.36 10.91
CA TRP A 414 -20.93 4.73 11.33
C TRP A 414 -19.58 4.91 12.03
N HIS A 415 -19.15 3.89 12.78
CA HIS A 415 -17.88 3.91 13.51
C HIS A 415 -16.64 4.03 12.61
N TYR A 416 -16.75 3.70 11.33
CA TYR A 416 -15.69 3.82 10.32
C TYR A 416 -15.97 4.92 9.28
N SER A 417 -17.06 5.68 9.43
CA SER A 417 -17.43 6.75 8.49
C SER A 417 -16.46 7.93 8.57
N ILE A 418 -16.18 8.54 7.41
CA ILE A 418 -15.42 9.79 7.32
C ILE A 418 -16.15 10.97 8.00
N GLU A 419 -17.47 10.89 8.16
CA GLU A 419 -18.28 11.89 8.84
C GLU A 419 -18.20 11.80 10.38
N ASN A 420 -17.57 10.75 10.91
CA ASN A 420 -17.45 10.49 12.34
C ASN A 420 -16.10 10.93 12.90
N GLY A 421 -15.83 12.24 12.87
CA GLY A 421 -14.59 12.84 13.36
C GLY A 421 -13.53 13.05 12.26
N SER A 422 -12.36 13.54 12.65
CA SER A 422 -11.23 13.79 11.75
C SER A 422 -9.92 13.74 12.52
N MET A 423 -8.77 13.98 11.87
CA MET A 423 -7.46 14.07 12.57
C MET A 423 -7.40 15.21 13.59
N ILE A 424 -8.25 16.21 13.48
CA ILE A 424 -8.30 17.37 14.37
C ILE A 424 -9.62 17.48 15.15
N GLU A 425 -10.55 16.56 14.94
CA GLU A 425 -11.86 16.53 15.60
C GLU A 425 -12.07 15.14 16.24
N TYR A 426 -11.97 15.10 17.56
CA TYR A 426 -12.15 13.88 18.33
C TYR A 426 -13.61 13.41 18.34
N SER A 427 -13.84 12.13 18.15
CA SER A 427 -15.15 11.48 18.31
C SER A 427 -15.05 10.24 19.20
N GLU A 428 -15.89 10.18 20.22
CA GLU A 428 -15.97 9.02 21.14
C GLU A 428 -16.51 7.74 20.47
N THR A 429 -17.19 7.89 19.34
CA THR A 429 -17.78 6.76 18.59
C THR A 429 -16.96 6.36 17.38
N SER A 430 -15.91 7.12 17.02
CA SER A 430 -15.01 6.77 15.94
C SER A 430 -14.11 5.60 16.34
N MET A 431 -14.05 4.57 15.50
CA MET A 431 -13.15 3.44 15.72
C MET A 431 -11.69 3.85 15.68
N PHE A 432 -11.31 4.83 14.82
CA PHE A 432 -9.97 5.38 14.79
C PHE A 432 -9.55 5.95 16.15
N TRP A 433 -10.36 6.83 16.73
CA TRP A 433 -10.04 7.44 18.01
C TRP A 433 -10.09 6.47 19.19
N LEU A 434 -10.94 5.45 19.13
CA LEU A 434 -10.96 4.36 20.12
C LEU A 434 -9.67 3.54 20.07
N CYS A 435 -9.23 3.13 18.87
CA CYS A 435 -7.97 2.41 18.69
C CYS A 435 -6.76 3.27 19.07
N ASN A 436 -6.74 4.56 18.67
CA ASN A 436 -5.67 5.49 19.01
C ASN A 436 -5.50 5.65 20.52
N ARG A 437 -6.59 5.75 21.26
CA ARG A 437 -6.52 5.81 22.74
C ARG A 437 -5.91 4.55 23.33
N ILE A 438 -6.28 3.37 22.82
CA ILE A 438 -5.70 2.08 23.26
C ILE A 438 -4.21 2.05 22.94
N ALA A 439 -3.81 2.46 21.73
CA ALA A 439 -2.42 2.54 21.31
C ALA A 439 -1.60 3.46 22.22
N GLN A 440 -2.09 4.68 22.49
CA GLN A 440 -1.40 5.64 23.36
C GLN A 440 -1.20 5.10 24.78
N PHE A 441 -2.16 4.38 25.35
CA PHE A 441 -1.97 3.71 26.64
C PHE A 441 -0.97 2.56 26.55
N ALA A 442 -1.00 1.76 25.48
CA ALA A 442 -0.06 0.67 25.27
C ALA A 442 1.39 1.18 25.17
N TYR A 443 1.63 2.31 24.50
CA TYR A 443 2.96 2.90 24.33
C TYR A 443 3.60 3.33 25.64
N LEU A 444 2.83 3.65 26.67
CA LEU A 444 3.36 4.02 28.00
C LEU A 444 4.05 2.85 28.70
N ARG A 445 3.58 1.61 28.49
CA ARG A 445 4.13 0.37 29.06
C ARG A 445 3.93 -0.81 28.13
N TYR A 446 4.59 -0.79 26.99
CA TYR A 446 4.33 -1.71 25.89
C TYR A 446 4.52 -3.18 26.27
N ASN A 447 5.58 -3.49 27.04
CA ASN A 447 5.85 -4.87 27.51
C ASN A 447 4.80 -5.45 28.48
N GLN A 448 3.88 -4.63 28.98
CA GLN A 448 2.77 -5.05 29.84
C GLN A 448 1.43 -4.84 29.12
N ILE A 449 1.04 -3.59 28.86
CA ILE A 449 -0.26 -3.24 28.28
C ILE A 449 -0.37 -3.75 26.84
N GLY A 450 0.70 -3.66 26.03
CA GLY A 450 0.71 -4.17 24.67
C GLY A 450 0.42 -5.68 24.59
N LYS A 451 0.95 -6.46 25.52
CA LYS A 451 0.67 -7.92 25.59
C LYS A 451 -0.79 -8.21 25.93
N GLU A 452 -1.40 -7.45 26.83
CA GLU A 452 -2.82 -7.60 27.18
C GLU A 452 -3.71 -7.19 26.01
N VAL A 453 -3.44 -6.04 25.38
CA VAL A 453 -4.15 -5.59 24.18
C VAL A 453 -4.07 -6.65 23.08
N ARG A 454 -2.88 -7.20 22.83
CA ARG A 454 -2.68 -8.26 21.86
C ARG A 454 -3.49 -9.52 22.16
N GLY A 455 -3.54 -9.94 23.42
CA GLY A 455 -4.34 -11.09 23.88
C GLY A 455 -5.84 -10.90 23.57
N VAL A 456 -6.38 -9.69 23.82
CA VAL A 456 -7.77 -9.35 23.48
C VAL A 456 -8.01 -9.34 21.98
N ILE A 457 -7.09 -8.76 21.18
CA ILE A 457 -7.17 -8.75 19.70
C ILE A 457 -7.21 -10.18 19.17
N ASP A 458 -6.32 -11.06 19.64
CA ASP A 458 -6.22 -12.44 19.20
C ASP A 458 -7.50 -13.25 19.52
N GLU A 459 -8.13 -12.98 20.65
CA GLU A 459 -9.42 -13.60 20.99
C GLU A 459 -10.56 -13.09 20.10
N LEU A 460 -10.65 -11.76 19.92
CA LEU A 460 -11.65 -11.12 19.06
C LEU A 460 -11.57 -11.64 17.62
N GLU A 461 -10.37 -11.71 17.05
CA GLU A 461 -10.17 -12.14 15.66
C GLU A 461 -10.47 -13.63 15.49
N ARG A 462 -10.02 -14.48 16.40
CA ARG A 462 -10.40 -15.91 16.39
C ARG A 462 -11.93 -16.10 16.45
N ARG A 463 -12.62 -15.31 17.25
CA ARG A 463 -14.09 -15.35 17.33
C ARG A 463 -14.72 -14.88 16.00
N ARG A 464 -14.28 -13.75 15.45
CA ARG A 464 -14.79 -13.19 14.18
C ARG A 464 -14.56 -14.13 13.00
N ILE A 465 -13.40 -14.76 12.90
CA ILE A 465 -13.12 -15.78 11.86
C ILE A 465 -14.12 -16.93 11.95
N LYS A 466 -14.44 -17.40 13.15
CA LYS A 466 -15.44 -18.45 13.36
C LYS A 466 -16.88 -17.99 13.07
N GLU A 467 -17.22 -16.76 13.44
CA GLU A 467 -18.51 -16.14 13.15
C GLU A 467 -18.73 -15.98 11.65
N ILE A 468 -17.72 -15.55 10.89
CA ILE A 468 -17.76 -15.45 9.43
C ILE A 468 -18.01 -16.82 8.78
N ALA A 469 -17.34 -17.88 9.22
CA ALA A 469 -17.58 -19.22 8.69
C ALA A 469 -19.04 -19.69 8.88
N ASN A 470 -19.66 -19.36 10.01
CA ASN A 470 -21.06 -19.63 10.26
C ASN A 470 -21.99 -18.77 9.38
N SER A 471 -21.68 -17.48 9.25
CA SER A 471 -22.43 -16.54 8.41
C SER A 471 -22.37 -16.94 6.94
N ASP A 472 -21.19 -17.34 6.43
CA ASP A 472 -21.01 -17.86 5.07
C ASP A 472 -21.88 -19.08 4.79
N SER A 473 -21.92 -20.02 5.75
CA SER A 473 -22.73 -21.24 5.61
C SER A 473 -24.21 -20.92 5.51
N THR A 474 -24.69 -19.97 6.32
CA THR A 474 -26.07 -19.51 6.30
C THR A 474 -26.40 -18.76 5.01
N ALA A 475 -25.56 -17.80 4.62
CA ALA A 475 -25.73 -17.02 3.40
C ALA A 475 -25.70 -17.92 2.14
N LEU A 476 -24.80 -18.92 2.11
CA LEU A 476 -24.71 -19.88 1.00
C LEU A 476 -25.97 -20.76 0.88
N ALA A 477 -26.56 -21.16 2.00
CA ALA A 477 -27.81 -21.92 2.00
C ALA A 477 -28.97 -21.08 1.42
N ILE A 478 -29.09 -19.83 1.85
CA ILE A 478 -30.11 -18.89 1.33
C ILE A 478 -29.86 -18.63 -0.17
N TYR A 479 -28.62 -18.40 -0.59
CA TYR A 479 -28.26 -18.20 -1.99
C TYR A 479 -28.64 -19.40 -2.87
N LYS A 480 -28.34 -20.64 -2.44
CA LYS A 480 -28.64 -21.86 -3.18
C LYS A 480 -30.16 -22.16 -3.28
N ASN A 481 -30.94 -21.76 -2.30
CA ASN A 481 -32.38 -21.92 -2.34
C ASN A 481 -33.09 -20.93 -3.29
N GLY A 482 -32.36 -20.02 -3.92
CA GLY A 482 -32.92 -19.00 -4.82
C GLY A 482 -33.81 -17.98 -4.11
N GLU A 483 -33.78 -17.93 -2.79
CA GLU A 483 -34.48 -16.93 -1.98
C GLU A 483 -33.86 -15.55 -2.08
N LEU A 484 -32.59 -15.49 -2.54
CA LEU A 484 -31.88 -14.25 -2.83
C LEU A 484 -32.04 -13.89 -4.32
N LYS A 485 -33.07 -13.12 -4.61
CA LYS A 485 -33.30 -12.61 -5.98
C LYS A 485 -32.39 -11.42 -6.35
N ASN A 486 -31.68 -10.81 -5.38
CA ASN A 486 -30.79 -9.67 -5.57
C ASN A 486 -29.58 -9.75 -4.63
N HIS A 487 -28.43 -9.23 -5.04
CA HIS A 487 -27.23 -9.00 -4.23
C HIS A 487 -27.53 -8.34 -2.86
N LYS A 488 -28.59 -7.55 -2.80
CA LYS A 488 -29.01 -6.74 -1.64
C LYS A 488 -29.49 -7.54 -0.42
N GLU A 489 -29.92 -8.77 -0.61
CA GLU A 489 -30.53 -9.57 0.47
C GLU A 489 -29.51 -10.45 1.20
N CYS A 490 -28.35 -10.76 0.59
CA CYS A 490 -27.29 -11.57 1.21
C CYS A 490 -26.66 -10.92 2.44
N VAL A 491 -26.63 -9.62 2.51
CA VAL A 491 -25.85 -8.85 3.50
C VAL A 491 -26.67 -8.46 4.73
N LYS A 492 -27.96 -8.73 4.75
CA LYS A 492 -28.83 -8.43 5.90
C LYS A 492 -28.78 -9.49 7.02
N TYR A 493 -28.05 -10.58 6.81
CA TYR A 493 -27.93 -11.69 7.72
C TYR A 493 -26.48 -11.93 8.13
#